data_439fc179d15566b0162185744d9571f0
#
_entry.id   439fc179d15566b0162185744d9571f0
#
_cell.length_a   1.000
_cell.length_b   1.000
_cell.length_c   1.000
_cell.angle_alpha   90.00
_cell.angle_beta   90.00
_cell.angle_gamma   90.00
#
_symmetry.space_group_name_H-M   'P 1'
#
loop_
_entity.id
_entity.type
_entity.pdbx_description
1 polymer ?
#
loop_
_entity_poly.entity_id
_entity_poly.type
_entity_poly.pdbx_seq_one_letter_code
_entity_poly.pdbx_strand_id
1 'polypeptide(L)'
;MSTDLSQRAPAPGALGVVQQFLNSVDIASGTDVLRTSADVSAWFAERRLFSRPGEQQADALPEVGDADFGRVLQLRTALRDIAEGNLTGRAAPSAVETVNRIAALVPMAVRFDTDNTTLLTPLGEGAELAIGWILAITFDAMNTGMWQRLRLCAATDCRFAFYDASRNRTGTWCSMSTCGNRAKVRAYQQRQRGRALPA
;
A
#
# COMPACT_ATOMS: atom_id res chain seq x y z
N MET A 1 -1.75 -19.47 13.63
CA MET A 1 -2.79 -19.70 12.60
C MET A 1 -2.41 -18.84 11.40
N SER A 2 -1.81 -19.44 10.37
CA SER A 2 -1.52 -18.74 9.11
C SER A 2 -2.82 -18.21 8.52
N THR A 3 -2.93 -16.91 8.41
CA THR A 3 -4.07 -16.28 7.76
C THR A 3 -3.94 -16.59 6.26
N ASP A 4 -4.88 -17.33 5.70
CA ASP A 4 -4.90 -17.68 4.29
C ASP A 4 -4.98 -16.40 3.46
N LEU A 5 -3.83 -16.00 2.91
CA LEU A 5 -3.69 -14.81 2.07
C LEU A 5 -4.36 -15.00 0.70
N SER A 6 -4.67 -16.24 0.31
CA SER A 6 -5.25 -16.58 -1.00
C SER A 6 -6.68 -16.06 -1.20
N GLN A 7 -7.41 -15.74 -0.13
CA GLN A 7 -8.79 -15.21 -0.19
C GLN A 7 -8.87 -13.68 -0.35
N ARG A 8 -7.73 -13.00 -0.39
CA ARG A 8 -7.67 -11.54 -0.49
C ARG A 8 -7.36 -11.17 -1.92
N ALA A 9 -8.37 -10.71 -2.65
CA ALA A 9 -8.20 -10.32 -4.04
C ALA A 9 -7.08 -9.27 -4.18
N PRO A 10 -6.09 -9.52 -5.07
CA PRO A 10 -5.07 -8.53 -5.38
C PRO A 10 -5.73 -7.33 -6.08
N ALA A 11 -5.15 -6.14 -5.90
CA ALA A 11 -5.52 -5.00 -6.70
C ALA A 11 -5.13 -5.24 -8.18
N PRO A 12 -5.91 -4.74 -9.13
CA PRO A 12 -5.66 -4.97 -10.54
C PRO A 12 -4.42 -4.20 -11.03
N GLY A 13 -3.74 -4.77 -12.05
CA GLY A 13 -2.62 -4.13 -12.72
C GLY A 13 -1.47 -3.74 -11.78
N ALA A 14 -0.84 -2.63 -12.09
CA ALA A 14 0.31 -2.11 -11.32
C ALA A 14 -0.06 -1.74 -9.87
N LEU A 15 -1.32 -1.42 -9.57
CA LEU A 15 -1.77 -1.11 -8.21
C LEU A 15 -1.52 -2.28 -7.24
N GLY A 16 -1.45 -3.52 -7.75
CA GLY A 16 -1.05 -4.69 -6.98
C GLY A 16 0.32 -4.56 -6.33
N VAL A 17 1.27 -3.88 -6.98
CA VAL A 17 2.61 -3.61 -6.42
C VAL A 17 2.50 -2.67 -5.22
N VAL A 18 1.70 -1.60 -5.34
CA VAL A 18 1.48 -0.67 -4.23
C VAL A 18 0.77 -1.38 -3.07
N GLN A 19 -0.25 -2.21 -3.34
CA GLN A 19 -0.90 -3.02 -2.31
C GLN A 19 0.11 -3.92 -1.57
N GLN A 20 1.01 -4.59 -2.29
CA GLN A 20 2.07 -5.41 -1.69
C GLN A 20 3.05 -4.55 -0.87
N PHE A 21 3.38 -3.35 -1.34
CA PHE A 21 4.21 -2.40 -0.62
C PHE A 21 3.58 -2.01 0.73
N LEU A 22 2.30 -1.68 0.73
CA LEU A 22 1.56 -1.39 1.96
C LEU A 22 1.50 -2.59 2.92
N ASN A 23 1.50 -3.81 2.39
CA ASN A 23 1.44 -5.06 3.15
C ASN A 23 2.82 -5.68 3.44
N SER A 24 3.92 -5.00 3.10
CA SER A 24 5.26 -5.44 3.50
C SER A 24 5.44 -5.40 5.03
N VAL A 25 4.57 -4.71 5.76
CA VAL A 25 4.40 -4.81 7.21
C VAL A 25 3.11 -5.55 7.53
N ASP A 26 3.18 -6.59 8.36
CA ASP A 26 2.03 -7.33 8.89
C ASP A 26 1.86 -6.99 10.38
N ILE A 27 0.82 -6.20 10.67
CA ILE A 27 0.49 -5.77 12.03
C ILE A 27 0.03 -6.95 12.89
N ALA A 28 -0.65 -7.94 12.29
CA ALA A 28 -1.20 -9.08 13.02
C ALA A 28 -0.12 -10.03 13.54
N SER A 29 0.97 -10.21 12.79
CA SER A 29 2.11 -11.05 13.20
C SER A 29 3.27 -10.23 13.79
N GLY A 30 3.25 -8.90 13.65
CA GLY A 30 4.36 -8.03 14.04
C GLY A 30 5.59 -8.18 13.13
N THR A 31 5.43 -8.70 11.91
CA THR A 31 6.54 -8.91 10.96
C THR A 31 6.62 -7.76 9.97
N ASP A 32 7.84 -7.42 9.57
CA ASP A 32 8.13 -6.47 8.51
C ASP A 32 9.11 -7.11 7.52
N VAL A 33 8.80 -7.06 6.23
CA VAL A 33 9.66 -7.57 5.16
C VAL A 33 10.78 -6.58 4.85
N LEU A 34 10.58 -5.29 5.11
CA LEU A 34 11.52 -4.21 4.83
C LEU A 34 12.24 -3.76 6.11
N ARG A 35 13.07 -4.62 6.70
CA ARG A 35 13.77 -4.36 7.97
C ARG A 35 15.11 -3.66 7.79
N THR A 36 15.73 -3.86 6.63
CA THR A 36 17.06 -3.32 6.29
C THR A 36 17.03 -2.72 4.89
N SER A 37 18.03 -1.91 4.56
CA SER A 37 18.23 -1.39 3.20
C SER A 37 18.40 -2.50 2.17
N ALA A 38 19.06 -3.60 2.54
CA ALA A 38 19.19 -4.78 1.67
C ALA A 38 17.84 -5.47 1.40
N ASP A 39 16.95 -5.56 2.41
CA ASP A 39 15.59 -6.07 2.22
C ASP A 39 14.81 -5.19 1.23
N VAL A 40 14.96 -3.86 1.32
CA VAL A 40 14.32 -2.90 0.38
C VAL A 40 14.87 -3.10 -1.03
N SER A 41 16.19 -3.20 -1.22
CA SER A 41 16.82 -3.47 -2.51
C SER A 41 16.28 -4.75 -3.13
N ALA A 42 16.25 -5.84 -2.38
CA ALA A 42 15.74 -7.13 -2.85
C ALA A 42 14.25 -7.04 -3.24
N TRP A 43 13.42 -6.37 -2.41
CA TRP A 43 12.00 -6.21 -2.63
C TRP A 43 11.69 -5.40 -3.91
N PHE A 44 12.43 -4.32 -4.14
CA PHE A 44 12.29 -3.48 -5.34
C PHE A 44 12.75 -4.23 -6.60
N ALA A 45 13.86 -4.96 -6.52
CA ALA A 45 14.38 -5.73 -7.64
C ALA A 45 13.42 -6.85 -8.07
N GLU A 46 12.87 -7.61 -7.12
CA GLU A 46 11.89 -8.66 -7.40
C GLU A 46 10.68 -8.13 -8.18
N ARG A 47 10.33 -6.84 -7.99
CA ARG A 47 9.21 -6.17 -8.66
C ARG A 47 9.63 -5.29 -9.82
N ARG A 48 10.91 -5.36 -10.23
CA ARG A 48 11.50 -4.60 -11.35
C ARG A 48 11.35 -3.08 -11.22
N LEU A 49 11.35 -2.56 -9.99
CA LEU A 49 11.21 -1.13 -9.75
C LEU A 49 12.52 -0.34 -9.96
N PHE A 50 13.64 -1.03 -10.24
CA PHE A 50 14.92 -0.42 -10.59
C PHE A 50 15.14 -0.29 -12.10
N SER A 51 14.13 -0.56 -12.92
CA SER A 51 14.23 -0.45 -14.39
C SER A 51 13.00 0.25 -14.96
N ARG A 52 13.19 0.89 -16.12
CA ARG A 52 12.10 1.46 -16.91
C ARG A 52 11.55 0.40 -17.88
N PRO A 53 10.32 0.57 -18.38
CA PRO A 53 9.77 -0.31 -19.42
C PRO A 53 10.73 -0.44 -20.61
N GLY A 54 11.05 -1.68 -20.98
CA GLY A 54 12.00 -1.99 -22.05
C GLY A 54 13.49 -2.02 -21.67
N GLU A 55 13.84 -1.62 -20.44
CA GLU A 55 15.20 -1.76 -19.93
C GLU A 55 15.42 -3.14 -19.31
N GLN A 56 16.64 -3.67 -19.49
CA GLN A 56 17.07 -4.87 -18.77
C GLN A 56 17.40 -4.48 -17.33
N GLN A 57 17.01 -5.34 -16.40
CA GLN A 57 17.40 -5.15 -15.00
C GLN A 57 18.92 -5.37 -14.88
N ALA A 58 19.60 -4.50 -14.14
CA ALA A 58 21.02 -4.64 -13.87
C ALA A 58 21.32 -5.97 -13.12
N ASP A 59 22.45 -6.59 -13.42
CA ASP A 59 22.89 -7.83 -12.79
C ASP A 59 23.16 -7.62 -11.29
N ALA A 60 23.64 -6.43 -10.89
CA ALA A 60 23.84 -6.06 -9.51
C ALA A 60 22.65 -5.23 -8.99
N LEU A 61 22.17 -5.57 -7.80
CA LEU A 61 21.10 -4.79 -7.15
C LEU A 61 21.64 -3.40 -6.75
N PRO A 62 20.91 -2.31 -7.11
CA PRO A 62 21.26 -0.99 -6.62
C PRO A 62 21.26 -0.95 -5.09
N GLU A 63 22.27 -0.34 -4.52
CA GLU A 63 22.35 -0.12 -3.08
C GLU A 63 21.34 0.94 -2.66
N VAL A 64 20.59 0.65 -1.59
CA VAL A 64 19.67 1.60 -0.95
C VAL A 64 20.39 2.18 0.26
N GLY A 65 20.74 3.46 0.21
CA GLY A 65 21.36 4.15 1.34
C GLY A 65 20.38 4.38 2.50
N ASP A 66 20.92 4.70 3.69
CA ASP A 66 20.11 4.89 4.91
C ASP A 66 19.04 5.97 4.76
N ALA A 67 19.36 7.06 4.07
CA ALA A 67 18.39 8.14 3.83
C ALA A 67 17.21 7.67 2.95
N ASP A 68 17.48 6.87 1.93
CA ASP A 68 16.47 6.29 1.06
C ASP A 68 15.66 5.21 1.77
N PHE A 69 16.31 4.38 2.56
CA PHE A 69 15.63 3.43 3.43
C PHE A 69 14.60 4.12 4.32
N GLY A 70 15.01 5.21 5.01
CA GLY A 70 14.09 6.02 5.80
C GLY A 70 12.93 6.61 5.00
N ARG A 71 13.21 7.12 3.77
CA ARG A 71 12.17 7.64 2.86
C ARG A 71 11.17 6.56 2.43
N VAL A 72 11.64 5.35 2.12
CA VAL A 72 10.78 4.22 1.74
C VAL A 72 9.81 3.85 2.87
N LEU A 73 10.29 3.74 4.10
CA LEU A 73 9.44 3.43 5.25
C LEU A 73 8.44 4.54 5.56
N GLN A 74 8.86 5.82 5.45
CA GLN A 74 7.96 6.97 5.59
C GLN A 74 6.87 6.98 4.51
N LEU A 75 7.25 6.73 3.24
CA LEU A 75 6.28 6.65 2.14
C LEU A 75 5.27 5.53 2.37
N ARG A 76 5.73 4.34 2.75
CA ARG A 76 4.85 3.22 3.08
C ARG A 76 3.83 3.59 4.15
N THR A 77 4.30 4.16 5.25
CA THR A 77 3.44 4.57 6.36
C THR A 77 2.43 5.62 5.91
N ALA A 78 2.88 6.67 5.24
CA ALA A 78 2.01 7.75 4.76
C ALA A 78 0.97 7.25 3.75
N LEU A 79 1.34 6.37 2.81
CA LEU A 79 0.38 5.79 1.87
C LEU A 79 -0.64 4.87 2.56
N ARG A 80 -0.25 4.17 3.65
CA ARG A 80 -1.20 3.41 4.48
C ARG A 80 -2.22 4.34 5.12
N ASP A 81 -1.79 5.45 5.70
CA ASP A 81 -2.67 6.43 6.34
C ASP A 81 -3.60 7.11 5.31
N ILE A 82 -3.12 7.39 4.10
CA ILE A 82 -3.97 7.88 3.00
C ILE A 82 -4.98 6.81 2.58
N ALA A 83 -4.60 5.54 2.48
CA ALA A 83 -5.51 4.44 2.15
C ALA A 83 -6.56 4.21 3.25
N GLU A 84 -6.25 4.49 4.53
CA GLU A 84 -7.25 4.51 5.60
C GLU A 84 -8.32 5.58 5.36
N GLY A 85 -7.92 6.72 4.82
CA GLY A 85 -8.83 7.79 4.42
C GLY A 85 -9.91 7.35 3.44
N ASN A 86 -9.67 6.30 2.64
CA ASN A 86 -10.68 5.72 1.74
C ASN A 86 -11.84 5.03 2.49
N LEU A 87 -11.65 4.70 3.75
CA LEU A 87 -12.70 4.17 4.63
C LEU A 87 -13.40 5.27 5.44
N THR A 88 -12.66 6.30 5.85
CA THR A 88 -13.14 7.37 6.72
C THR A 88 -13.63 8.61 5.95
N GLY A 89 -13.36 8.67 4.65
CA GLY A 89 -13.72 9.78 3.76
C GLY A 89 -12.68 10.90 3.67
N ARG A 90 -11.61 10.86 4.48
CA ARG A 90 -10.55 11.89 4.45
C ARG A 90 -9.19 11.33 4.88
N ALA A 91 -8.16 11.63 4.09
CA ALA A 91 -6.78 11.31 4.43
C ALA A 91 -6.25 12.22 5.57
N ALA A 92 -5.35 11.70 6.39
CA ALA A 92 -4.65 12.47 7.40
C ALA A 92 -3.76 13.55 6.75
N PRO A 93 -3.86 14.85 7.14
CA PRO A 93 -3.06 15.92 6.54
C PRO A 93 -1.55 15.67 6.62
N SER A 94 -1.05 15.15 7.73
CA SER A 94 0.37 14.83 7.92
C SER A 94 0.87 13.74 6.97
N ALA A 95 0.02 12.77 6.63
CA ALA A 95 0.35 11.74 5.66
C ALA A 95 0.46 12.32 4.24
N VAL A 96 -0.48 13.19 3.87
CA VAL A 96 -0.46 13.90 2.58
C VAL A 96 0.81 14.76 2.47
N GLU A 97 1.14 15.52 3.52
CA GLU A 97 2.36 16.34 3.58
C GLU A 97 3.62 15.50 3.42
N THR A 98 3.67 14.33 4.07
CA THR A 98 4.82 13.41 3.95
C THR A 98 4.97 12.89 2.53
N VAL A 99 3.89 12.45 1.88
CA VAL A 99 3.95 12.00 0.48
C VAL A 99 4.38 13.15 -0.44
N ASN A 100 3.83 14.36 -0.28
CA ASN A 100 4.19 15.51 -1.09
C ASN A 100 5.67 15.90 -0.92
N ARG A 101 6.19 15.85 0.30
CA ARG A 101 7.61 16.12 0.59
C ARG A 101 8.52 15.09 -0.09
N ILE A 102 8.16 13.81 -0.08
CA ILE A 102 8.93 12.76 -0.76
C ILE A 102 8.81 12.92 -2.28
N ALA A 103 7.62 13.17 -2.80
CA ALA A 103 7.39 13.36 -4.23
C ALA A 103 8.17 14.55 -4.80
N ALA A 104 8.34 15.63 -4.03
CA ALA A 104 9.12 16.80 -4.43
C ALA A 104 10.63 16.49 -4.64
N LEU A 105 11.13 15.39 -4.08
CA LEU A 105 12.52 14.96 -4.24
C LEU A 105 12.73 14.01 -5.41
N VAL A 106 11.64 13.53 -6.03
CA VAL A 106 11.70 12.53 -7.11
C VAL A 106 11.30 13.19 -8.43
N PRO A 107 12.26 13.44 -9.33
CA PRO A 107 11.95 14.06 -10.63
C PRO A 107 11.14 13.10 -11.49
N MET A 108 10.07 13.61 -12.09
CA MET A 108 9.13 12.86 -12.91
C MET A 108 8.93 13.54 -14.25
N ALA A 109 8.71 12.77 -15.32
CA ALA A 109 8.33 13.26 -16.63
C ALA A 109 7.02 12.63 -17.10
N VAL A 110 6.20 13.39 -17.81
CA VAL A 110 5.08 12.85 -18.57
C VAL A 110 5.61 12.33 -19.90
N ARG A 111 5.37 11.07 -20.22
CA ARG A 111 5.67 10.47 -21.51
C ARG A 111 4.36 10.22 -22.26
N PHE A 112 4.41 10.47 -23.56
CA PHE A 112 3.32 10.17 -24.47
C PHE A 112 3.71 8.95 -25.30
N ASP A 113 2.78 8.03 -25.50
CA ASP A 113 2.99 6.86 -26.34
C ASP A 113 2.19 6.96 -27.64
N THR A 114 2.57 6.16 -28.64
CA THR A 114 1.97 6.16 -29.98
C THR A 114 0.50 5.68 -30.00
N ASP A 115 0.06 5.02 -28.94
CA ASP A 115 -1.34 4.59 -28.75
C ASP A 115 -2.24 5.67 -28.09
N ASN A 116 -1.77 6.93 -28.02
CA ASN A 116 -2.41 8.04 -27.34
C ASN A 116 -2.57 7.85 -25.81
N THR A 117 -1.73 7.04 -25.21
CA THR A 117 -1.65 6.92 -23.74
C THR A 117 -0.58 7.85 -23.18
N THR A 118 -0.69 8.16 -21.91
CA THR A 118 0.31 8.93 -21.16
C THR A 118 0.77 8.14 -19.94
N LEU A 119 2.05 8.25 -19.62
CA LEU A 119 2.64 7.62 -18.46
C LEU A 119 3.46 8.64 -17.68
N LEU A 120 3.27 8.69 -16.37
CA LEU A 120 4.18 9.39 -15.47
C LEU A 120 5.40 8.51 -15.21
N THR A 121 6.58 8.95 -15.65
CA THR A 121 7.81 8.17 -15.62
C THR A 121 8.82 8.84 -14.69
N PRO A 122 9.35 8.15 -13.67
CA PRO A 122 10.42 8.68 -12.84
C PRO A 122 11.73 8.77 -13.63
N LEU A 123 12.49 9.85 -13.39
CA LEU A 123 13.75 10.15 -14.06
C LEU A 123 14.98 9.76 -13.23
N GLY A 124 14.83 9.55 -11.91
CA GLY A 124 15.89 9.15 -11.00
C GLY A 124 16.47 7.76 -11.30
N GLU A 125 17.43 7.35 -10.49
CA GLU A 125 18.08 6.03 -10.54
C GLU A 125 17.99 5.36 -9.17
N GLY A 126 18.30 4.06 -9.10
CA GLY A 126 18.34 3.32 -7.84
C GLY A 126 17.04 3.44 -7.03
N ALA A 127 17.16 3.73 -5.74
CA ALA A 127 16.03 3.85 -4.83
C ALA A 127 15.06 4.97 -5.22
N GLU A 128 15.56 6.07 -5.77
CA GLU A 128 14.74 7.20 -6.23
C GLU A 128 13.84 6.79 -7.40
N LEU A 129 14.35 5.98 -8.35
CA LEU A 129 13.57 5.40 -9.44
C LEU A 129 12.44 4.51 -8.88
N ALA A 130 12.76 3.64 -7.92
CA ALA A 130 11.79 2.74 -7.33
C ALA A 130 10.70 3.47 -6.52
N ILE A 131 11.06 4.48 -5.73
CA ILE A 131 10.12 5.37 -5.05
C ILE A 131 9.23 6.07 -6.08
N GLY A 132 9.82 6.55 -7.17
CA GLY A 132 9.11 7.19 -8.26
C GLY A 132 8.06 6.30 -8.90
N TRP A 133 8.35 5.03 -9.12
CA TRP A 133 7.34 4.07 -9.63
C TRP A 133 6.19 3.86 -8.66
N ILE A 134 6.46 3.74 -7.36
CA ILE A 134 5.38 3.65 -6.35
C ILE A 134 4.48 4.89 -6.41
N LEU A 135 5.09 6.09 -6.53
CA LEU A 135 4.34 7.34 -6.65
C LEU A 135 3.56 7.43 -7.97
N ALA A 136 4.16 7.05 -9.11
CA ALA A 136 3.51 7.07 -10.42
C ALA A 136 2.29 6.13 -10.47
N ILE A 137 2.43 4.91 -9.95
CA ILE A 137 1.32 3.95 -9.84
C ILE A 137 0.21 4.49 -8.92
N THR A 138 0.59 5.11 -7.81
CA THR A 138 -0.38 5.72 -6.88
C THR A 138 -1.13 6.87 -7.54
N PHE A 139 -0.42 7.74 -8.25
CA PHE A 139 -0.99 8.85 -9.02
C PHE A 139 -2.00 8.34 -10.06
N ASP A 140 -1.64 7.35 -10.87
CA ASP A 140 -2.55 6.76 -11.87
C ASP A 140 -3.78 6.15 -11.20
N ALA A 141 -3.58 5.39 -10.12
CA ALA A 141 -4.69 4.80 -9.38
C ALA A 141 -5.66 5.84 -8.79
N MET A 142 -5.15 7.00 -8.35
CA MET A 142 -5.98 8.11 -7.87
C MET A 142 -6.79 8.74 -9.00
N ASN A 143 -6.17 8.98 -10.17
CA ASN A 143 -6.83 9.58 -11.33
C ASN A 143 -7.88 8.66 -11.97
N THR A 144 -7.65 7.35 -11.96
CA THR A 144 -8.58 6.36 -12.51
C THR A 144 -9.66 5.91 -11.52
N GLY A 145 -9.65 6.40 -10.29
CA GLY A 145 -10.62 6.02 -9.25
C GLY A 145 -10.40 4.62 -8.67
N MET A 146 -9.27 3.98 -8.98
CA MET A 146 -8.92 2.67 -8.39
C MET A 146 -8.40 2.81 -6.96
N TRP A 147 -7.74 3.91 -6.63
CA TRP A 147 -7.21 4.18 -5.30
C TRP A 147 -8.27 4.11 -4.20
N GLN A 148 -9.47 4.64 -4.45
CA GLN A 148 -10.56 4.67 -3.47
C GLN A 148 -11.08 3.28 -3.08
N ARG A 149 -10.70 2.24 -3.85
CA ARG A 149 -10.99 0.84 -3.55
C ARG A 149 -9.86 0.15 -2.76
N LEU A 150 -8.68 0.76 -2.67
CA LEU A 150 -7.57 0.25 -1.85
C LEU A 150 -7.76 0.75 -0.42
N ARG A 151 -8.09 -0.14 0.51
CA ARG A 151 -8.49 0.17 1.88
C ARG A 151 -7.68 -0.60 2.90
N LEU A 152 -7.56 -0.07 4.11
CA LEU A 152 -7.05 -0.83 5.24
C LEU A 152 -8.19 -1.54 5.98
N CYS A 153 -7.95 -2.79 6.37
CA CYS A 153 -8.88 -3.54 7.20
C CYS A 153 -9.17 -2.78 8.50
N ALA A 154 -10.45 -2.60 8.84
CA ALA A 154 -10.88 -1.87 10.04
C ALA A 154 -10.54 -2.60 11.35
N ALA A 155 -10.13 -3.88 11.31
CA ALA A 155 -9.64 -4.57 12.49
C ALA A 155 -8.27 -4.00 12.88
N THR A 156 -8.19 -3.40 14.07
CA THR A 156 -7.00 -2.73 14.59
C THR A 156 -5.80 -3.67 14.75
N ASP A 157 -6.08 -4.94 14.97
CA ASP A 157 -5.13 -6.05 15.06
C ASP A 157 -4.78 -6.69 13.70
N CYS A 158 -5.25 -6.11 12.59
CA CYS A 158 -4.98 -6.61 11.23
C CYS A 158 -4.41 -5.52 10.33
N ARG A 159 -5.19 -4.47 10.03
CA ARG A 159 -4.77 -3.33 9.21
C ARG A 159 -4.20 -3.71 7.83
N PHE A 160 -4.53 -4.88 7.30
CA PHE A 160 -4.09 -5.36 5.99
C PHE A 160 -4.71 -4.51 4.89
N ALA A 161 -3.91 -4.04 3.93
CA ALA A 161 -4.37 -3.32 2.76
C ALA A 161 -5.03 -4.28 1.77
N PHE A 162 -6.30 -4.08 1.44
CA PHE A 162 -7.06 -4.91 0.52
C PHE A 162 -7.75 -4.09 -0.55
N TYR A 163 -7.98 -4.69 -1.70
CA TYR A 163 -8.74 -4.07 -2.77
C TYR A 163 -10.22 -4.46 -2.66
N ASP A 164 -11.09 -3.45 -2.50
CA ASP A 164 -12.53 -3.66 -2.42
C ASP A 164 -13.13 -3.81 -3.83
N ALA A 165 -13.19 -5.04 -4.31
CA ALA A 165 -13.79 -5.36 -5.60
C ALA A 165 -15.34 -5.38 -5.57
N SER A 166 -15.97 -5.16 -4.41
CA SER A 166 -17.43 -5.19 -4.27
C SER A 166 -18.11 -4.10 -5.12
N ARG A 167 -19.30 -4.39 -5.59
CA ARG A 167 -20.08 -3.44 -6.40
C ARG A 167 -20.37 -2.13 -5.66
N ASN A 168 -20.69 -2.23 -4.37
CA ASN A 168 -21.13 -1.08 -3.57
C ASN A 168 -19.95 -0.34 -2.89
N ARG A 169 -18.72 -0.81 -3.05
CA ARG A 169 -17.51 -0.19 -2.44
C ARG A 169 -17.65 0.05 -0.94
N THR A 170 -18.23 -0.92 -0.21
CA THR A 170 -18.50 -0.82 1.24
C THR A 170 -17.67 -1.80 2.06
N GLY A 171 -16.68 -2.45 1.45
CA GLY A 171 -15.80 -3.39 2.11
C GLY A 171 -15.08 -2.75 3.29
N THR A 172 -15.27 -3.32 4.48
CA THR A 172 -14.68 -2.85 5.74
C THR A 172 -13.56 -3.78 6.20
N TRP A 173 -13.62 -5.04 5.82
CA TRP A 173 -12.73 -6.10 6.26
C TRP A 173 -11.97 -6.72 5.09
N CYS A 174 -10.70 -7.02 5.28
CA CYS A 174 -9.91 -7.72 4.26
C CYS A 174 -10.41 -9.16 4.01
N SER A 175 -11.12 -9.75 4.98
CA SER A 175 -11.80 -11.04 4.88
C SER A 175 -13.00 -11.07 5.81
N MET A 176 -14.18 -11.40 5.27
CA MET A 176 -15.40 -11.58 6.08
C MET A 176 -15.32 -12.82 6.96
N SER A 177 -14.73 -13.91 6.46
CA SER A 177 -14.57 -15.17 7.21
C SER A 177 -13.63 -15.04 8.41
N THR A 178 -12.67 -14.12 8.37
CA THR A 178 -11.69 -13.91 9.43
C THR A 178 -12.00 -12.63 10.23
N CYS A 179 -11.70 -11.47 9.66
CA CYS A 179 -11.79 -10.18 10.38
C CYS A 179 -13.25 -9.78 10.63
N GLY A 180 -14.14 -10.00 9.66
CA GLY A 180 -15.56 -9.71 9.81
C GLY A 180 -16.21 -10.57 10.89
N ASN A 181 -15.92 -11.88 10.92
CA ASN A 181 -16.45 -12.77 11.96
C ASN A 181 -15.90 -12.41 13.35
N ARG A 182 -14.59 -12.11 13.47
CA ARG A 182 -14.01 -11.65 14.75
C ARG A 182 -14.72 -10.39 15.26
N ALA A 183 -14.98 -9.43 14.37
CA ALA A 183 -15.68 -8.20 14.73
C ALA A 183 -17.13 -8.48 15.22
N LYS A 184 -17.86 -9.36 14.54
CA LYS A 184 -19.23 -9.77 14.96
C LYS A 184 -19.22 -10.42 16.34
N VAL A 185 -18.27 -11.33 16.60
CA VAL A 185 -18.14 -12.00 17.91
C VAL A 185 -17.84 -10.97 19.02
N ARG A 186 -16.88 -10.06 18.80
CA ARG A 186 -16.56 -8.99 19.76
C ARG A 186 -17.80 -8.12 20.07
N ALA A 187 -18.51 -7.69 19.03
CA ALA A 187 -19.72 -6.87 19.19
C ALA A 187 -20.83 -7.61 19.95
N TYR A 188 -20.98 -8.91 19.72
CA TYR A 188 -21.93 -9.75 20.48
C TYR A 188 -21.55 -9.83 21.96
N GLN A 189 -20.28 -10.14 22.25
CA GLN A 189 -19.79 -10.22 23.64
C GLN A 189 -19.93 -8.89 24.38
N GLN A 190 -19.65 -7.76 23.74
CA GLN A 190 -19.84 -6.43 24.34
C GLN A 190 -21.30 -6.17 24.71
N ARG A 191 -22.26 -6.50 23.81
CA ARG A 191 -23.69 -6.38 24.11
C ARG A 191 -24.14 -7.25 25.27
N GLN A 192 -23.62 -8.48 25.40
CA GLN A 192 -23.95 -9.35 26.52
C GLN A 192 -23.41 -8.82 27.85
N ARG A 193 -22.19 -8.30 27.86
CA ARG A 193 -21.59 -7.68 29.07
C ARG A 193 -22.37 -6.44 29.49
N GLY A 194 -22.81 -5.58 28.55
CA GLY A 194 -23.62 -4.40 28.87
C GLY A 194 -25.03 -4.74 29.37
N ARG A 195 -25.55 -5.94 29.09
CA ARG A 195 -26.84 -6.42 29.61
C ARG A 195 -26.72 -7.09 31.00
N ALA A 196 -25.53 -7.53 31.38
CA ALA A 196 -25.26 -8.23 32.63
C ALA A 196 -24.90 -7.34 33.83
N LEU A 197 -24.80 -6.01 33.62
CA LEU A 197 -24.60 -5.02 34.69
C LEU A 197 -25.99 -4.51 35.13
N PRO A 198 -26.54 -4.93 36.28
CA PRO A 198 -27.72 -4.30 36.86
C PRO A 198 -27.36 -2.91 37.37
N ALA A 199 -28.30 -1.99 37.28
CA ALA A 199 -28.24 -0.64 37.84
C ALA A 199 -28.11 -0.69 39.37
#